data_4283a5c2cff86a7ba19298fa46072153
#
_entry.id   4283a5c2cff86a7ba19298fa46072153
#
_cell.length_a   1.000
_cell.length_b   1.000
_cell.length_c   1.000
_cell.angle_alpha   90.00
_cell.angle_beta   90.00
_cell.angle_gamma   90.00
#
_symmetry.space_group_name_H-M   'P 1'
#
loop_
_entity.id
_entity.type
_entity.pdbx_description
1 polymer ?
#
loop_
_entity_poly.entity_id
_entity_poly.type
_entity_poly.pdbx_seq_one_letter_code
_entity_poly.pdbx_strand_id
1 'polypeptide(L)'
;MIRIEEELVVTNKTIDARILSRMFLAGAKNLEAKKEWINELNVFPVPDGDTGTNMTMTIMAAAAEVGSLGEPDMESLAKAISSGSLRGARGNSGVILSQLLRGFTRSVKNSKELDAIDIAAAMEKGVETAYKAVMKPKEGTILTVAREAAAKAVELAETAEDLDTFFQSVIAHAEETLAKTPEMLPVLKEAGVVDSGGQGLLEVYHGAYDGFLGKEIDYTQFDKAKGPAVTKIDAQTEADIKFGYCTEFIILLNQPMSEETEHEFKKFLMSLGDSIVLVADDEIVKVHVHTNHPGQAIEKALTFGALSRMKIDNMREEHQEKLIKDAEKMAKEQAEQEEKEEAAQPPKEVGFISVSVGKGMTEIFKELGVDYLIEGGQTMNPSTEDMLNAIAKVNAKTIYIFPNNKNIVLAANQARDLTEDKEIVVVPTKTIPQGITAMISYVPEKNSAENIEAMLQAIEHVKTGQITYAVRDTRIDDKEIHEGDMMGIGDHGILAVGKDRMEVAKETVAQMVDDESEVISIYYGADTEEAEAEELATALEEAYPDCDVELNAGGQPIYYYVISVE
;
A
#
# COMPACT_ATOMS: atom_id res chain seq x y z
N MET A 1 47.04 -26.85 24.42
CA MET A 1 47.22 -25.50 23.89
C MET A 1 45.86 -25.03 23.42
N ILE A 2 45.13 -24.43 24.33
CA ILE A 2 43.76 -23.95 24.12
C ILE A 2 43.91 -22.52 23.61
N ARG A 3 43.55 -22.27 22.34
CA ARG A 3 43.36 -20.90 21.82
C ARG A 3 42.05 -20.40 22.41
N ILE A 4 42.15 -19.47 23.31
CA ILE A 4 41.06 -18.57 23.68
C ILE A 4 40.90 -17.63 22.51
N GLU A 5 39.80 -17.71 21.77
CA GLU A 5 39.35 -16.67 20.86
C GLU A 5 38.96 -15.50 21.76
N GLU A 6 39.77 -14.46 21.73
CA GLU A 6 39.39 -13.14 22.27
C GLU A 6 38.21 -12.66 21.40
N GLU A 7 37.00 -12.70 21.95
CA GLU A 7 35.89 -11.92 21.46
C GLU A 7 36.36 -10.44 21.45
N LEU A 8 36.58 -9.92 20.26
CA LEU A 8 36.73 -8.50 20.05
C LEU A 8 35.44 -7.84 20.55
N VAL A 9 35.44 -7.30 21.77
CA VAL A 9 34.48 -6.30 22.20
C VAL A 9 34.74 -5.09 21.31
N VAL A 10 34.10 -5.04 20.16
CA VAL A 10 34.03 -3.84 19.33
C VAL A 10 33.25 -2.82 20.15
N THR A 11 33.93 -1.83 20.72
CA THR A 11 33.26 -0.67 21.31
C THR A 11 32.58 0.08 20.16
N ASN A 12 31.31 -0.25 19.88
CA ASN A 12 30.51 0.38 18.84
C ASN A 12 30.16 1.81 19.26
N LYS A 13 31.12 2.73 19.09
CA LYS A 13 30.92 4.17 19.33
C LYS A 13 30.38 4.89 18.10
N THR A 14 30.50 4.28 16.92
CA THR A 14 30.05 4.85 15.65
C THR A 14 29.41 3.77 14.78
N ILE A 15 28.53 4.17 13.88
CA ILE A 15 27.96 3.33 12.82
C ILE A 15 28.33 3.91 11.45
N ASP A 16 28.74 3.04 10.54
CA ASP A 16 28.98 3.36 9.14
C ASP A 16 27.72 3.14 8.28
N ALA A 17 27.81 3.42 6.99
CA ALA A 17 26.70 3.23 6.05
C ALA A 17 26.25 1.77 5.94
N ARG A 18 27.14 0.79 6.12
CA ARG A 18 26.77 -0.64 6.08
C ARG A 18 25.96 -1.06 7.28
N ILE A 19 26.37 -0.60 8.46
CA ILE A 19 25.63 -0.85 9.71
C ILE A 19 24.27 -0.15 9.62
N LEU A 20 24.22 1.12 9.21
CA LEU A 20 22.96 1.87 9.05
C LEU A 20 22.02 1.21 8.03
N SER A 21 22.54 0.72 6.90
CA SER A 21 21.76 -0.03 5.91
C SER A 21 21.14 -1.29 6.51
N ARG A 22 21.94 -2.07 7.26
CA ARG A 22 21.46 -3.26 7.96
C ARG A 22 20.39 -2.92 9.00
N MET A 23 20.59 -1.88 9.78
CA MET A 23 19.61 -1.37 10.76
C MET A 23 18.29 -1.00 10.08
N PHE A 24 18.37 -0.26 8.98
CA PHE A 24 17.18 0.17 8.24
C PHE A 24 16.40 -1.01 7.66
N LEU A 25 17.08 -1.96 7.00
CA LEU A 25 16.46 -3.15 6.43
C LEU A 25 15.83 -4.04 7.51
N ALA A 26 16.49 -4.16 8.67
CA ALA A 26 15.98 -4.88 9.81
C ALA A 26 14.71 -4.23 10.39
N GLY A 27 14.71 -2.91 10.52
CA GLY A 27 13.54 -2.14 10.94
C GLY A 27 12.35 -2.32 9.99
N ALA A 28 12.61 -2.29 8.67
CA ALA A 28 11.59 -2.53 7.67
C ALA A 28 10.97 -3.93 7.77
N LYS A 29 11.79 -4.97 7.98
CA LYS A 29 11.33 -6.34 8.15
C LYS A 29 10.54 -6.57 9.43
N ASN A 30 10.96 -5.97 10.54
CA ASN A 30 10.23 -6.10 11.79
C ASN A 30 8.85 -5.44 11.70
N LEU A 31 8.76 -4.27 11.07
CA LEU A 31 7.48 -3.61 10.80
C LEU A 31 6.58 -4.47 9.90
N GLU A 32 7.13 -5.06 8.82
CA GLU A 32 6.37 -5.96 7.93
C GLU A 32 5.82 -7.17 8.69
N ALA A 33 6.63 -7.78 9.55
CA ALA A 33 6.22 -8.94 10.36
C ALA A 33 5.10 -8.63 11.36
N LYS A 34 4.99 -7.37 11.80
CA LYS A 34 4.00 -6.91 12.77
C LYS A 34 2.83 -6.15 12.16
N LYS A 35 2.78 -6.05 10.83
CA LYS A 35 1.83 -5.24 10.07
C LYS A 35 0.37 -5.47 10.49
N GLU A 36 -0.08 -6.71 10.55
CA GLU A 36 -1.47 -7.04 10.87
C GLU A 36 -1.83 -6.63 12.31
N TRP A 37 -0.96 -6.90 13.26
CA TRP A 37 -1.16 -6.45 14.65
C TRP A 37 -1.24 -4.93 14.78
N ILE A 38 -0.42 -4.17 14.03
CA ILE A 38 -0.47 -2.71 14.02
C ILE A 38 -1.80 -2.21 13.39
N ASN A 39 -2.30 -2.92 12.37
CA ASN A 39 -3.62 -2.65 11.80
C ASN A 39 -4.74 -2.83 12.83
N GLU A 40 -4.65 -3.86 13.70
CA GLU A 40 -5.62 -4.09 14.77
C GLU A 40 -5.65 -2.95 15.82
N LEU A 41 -4.56 -2.22 16.01
CA LEU A 41 -4.50 -1.06 16.90
C LEU A 41 -5.12 0.20 16.29
N ASN A 42 -5.36 0.24 15.00
CA ASN A 42 -5.93 1.38 14.31
C ASN A 42 -7.46 1.40 14.48
N VAL A 43 -7.94 2.15 15.46
CA VAL A 43 -9.35 2.17 15.87
C VAL A 43 -10.05 3.49 15.56
N PHE A 44 -9.36 4.49 15.03
CA PHE A 44 -9.92 5.84 14.89
C PHE A 44 -9.60 6.48 13.54
N PRO A 45 -10.55 7.26 12.98
CA PRO A 45 -11.97 7.46 13.39
C PRO A 45 -12.86 6.29 12.96
N VAL A 46 -12.46 5.59 11.94
CA VAL A 46 -13.00 4.34 11.44
C VAL A 46 -11.91 3.30 11.62
N PRO A 47 -12.20 2.09 12.06
CA PRO A 47 -11.22 1.02 12.09
C PRO A 47 -10.97 0.53 10.64
N ASP A 48 -10.42 1.43 9.80
CA ASP A 48 -9.98 1.09 8.44
C ASP A 48 -8.78 0.14 8.45
N GLY A 49 -8.14 -0.01 9.64
CA GLY A 49 -7.13 -1.03 9.89
C GLY A 49 -5.93 -0.95 8.93
N ASP A 50 -5.60 0.23 8.41
CA ASP A 50 -4.64 0.40 7.32
C ASP A 50 -3.27 0.97 7.76
N THR A 51 -3.11 1.41 9.02
CA THR A 51 -1.88 2.04 9.51
C THR A 51 -0.66 1.17 9.32
N GLY A 52 -0.71 -0.09 9.74
CA GLY A 52 0.40 -1.04 9.57
C GLY A 52 0.70 -1.30 8.09
N THR A 53 -0.32 -1.42 7.27
CA THR A 53 -0.21 -1.58 5.82
C THR A 53 0.46 -0.37 5.17
N ASN A 54 -0.01 0.85 5.47
CA ASN A 54 0.52 2.09 4.91
C ASN A 54 1.99 2.31 5.29
N MET A 55 2.33 2.12 6.57
CA MET A 55 3.71 2.24 7.06
C MET A 55 4.63 1.18 6.44
N THR A 56 4.17 -0.08 6.36
CA THR A 56 4.93 -1.17 5.74
C THR A 56 5.19 -0.90 4.27
N MET A 57 4.18 -0.56 3.48
CA MET A 57 4.37 -0.26 2.05
C MET A 57 5.33 0.91 1.84
N THR A 58 5.27 1.92 2.70
CA THR A 58 6.15 3.09 2.66
C THR A 58 7.62 2.71 2.90
N ILE A 59 7.89 1.97 3.99
CA ILE A 59 9.28 1.62 4.34
C ILE A 59 9.86 0.56 3.41
N MET A 60 9.03 -0.38 2.91
CA MET A 60 9.46 -1.43 1.99
C MET A 60 9.81 -0.88 0.61
N ALA A 61 9.16 0.19 0.14
CA ALA A 61 9.56 0.91 -1.07
C ALA A 61 11.00 1.44 -0.95
N ALA A 62 11.36 2.01 0.21
CA ALA A 62 12.73 2.43 0.48
C ALA A 62 13.70 1.25 0.66
N ALA A 63 13.25 0.18 1.32
CA ALA A 63 14.07 -1.02 1.54
C ALA A 63 14.46 -1.71 0.22
N ALA A 64 13.56 -1.71 -0.77
CA ALA A 64 13.86 -2.21 -2.11
C ALA A 64 14.98 -1.40 -2.80
N GLU A 65 14.98 -0.07 -2.67
CA GLU A 65 16.07 0.77 -3.20
C GLU A 65 17.38 0.54 -2.45
N VAL A 66 17.33 0.49 -1.12
CA VAL A 66 18.51 0.20 -0.27
C VAL A 66 19.09 -1.17 -0.61
N GLY A 67 18.27 -2.21 -0.75
CA GLY A 67 18.70 -3.57 -1.11
C GLY A 67 19.40 -3.64 -2.48
N SER A 68 19.10 -2.71 -3.39
CA SER A 68 19.73 -2.65 -4.72
C SER A 68 21.11 -2.00 -4.75
N LEU A 69 21.56 -1.34 -3.66
CA LEU A 69 22.81 -0.55 -3.64
C LEU A 69 24.09 -1.38 -3.57
N GLY A 70 24.05 -2.64 -3.18
CA GLY A 70 25.27 -3.45 -2.97
C GLY A 70 26.09 -2.99 -1.77
N GLU A 71 27.18 -2.27 -2.00
CA GLU A 71 27.99 -1.62 -0.93
C GLU A 71 27.68 -0.11 -0.89
N PRO A 72 26.74 0.35 -0.03
CA PRO A 72 26.36 1.75 0.03
C PRO A 72 27.40 2.60 0.76
N ASP A 73 27.62 3.82 0.27
CA ASP A 73 28.11 4.93 1.07
C ASP A 73 26.93 5.68 1.74
N MET A 74 27.25 6.62 2.63
CA MET A 74 26.21 7.33 3.39
C MET A 74 25.32 8.20 2.48
N GLU A 75 25.85 8.77 1.42
CA GLU A 75 25.10 9.63 0.49
C GLU A 75 24.09 8.81 -0.33
N SER A 76 24.55 7.72 -0.94
CA SER A 76 23.67 6.82 -1.73
C SER A 76 22.60 6.15 -0.85
N LEU A 77 22.97 5.73 0.36
CA LEU A 77 22.04 5.17 1.33
C LEU A 77 20.97 6.20 1.75
N ALA A 78 21.39 7.40 2.13
CA ALA A 78 20.49 8.49 2.52
C ALA A 78 19.52 8.85 1.38
N LYS A 79 20.01 8.87 0.14
CA LYS A 79 19.20 9.12 -1.06
C LYS A 79 18.16 8.00 -1.27
N ALA A 80 18.56 6.73 -1.19
CA ALA A 80 17.68 5.59 -1.37
C ALA A 80 16.55 5.56 -0.32
N ILE A 81 16.89 5.76 0.97
CA ILE A 81 15.90 5.81 2.06
C ILE A 81 14.94 6.98 1.86
N SER A 82 15.48 8.20 1.63
CA SER A 82 14.66 9.41 1.47
C SER A 82 13.73 9.33 0.26
N SER A 83 14.27 8.97 -0.90
CA SER A 83 13.57 8.92 -2.18
C SER A 83 12.55 7.78 -2.21
N GLY A 84 12.97 6.58 -1.81
CA GLY A 84 12.10 5.42 -1.80
C GLY A 84 10.91 5.55 -0.85
N SER A 85 11.16 6.01 0.41
CA SER A 85 10.06 6.24 1.36
C SER A 85 9.13 7.36 0.92
N LEU A 86 9.64 8.41 0.28
CA LEU A 86 8.84 9.52 -0.21
C LEU A 86 7.88 9.09 -1.32
N ARG A 87 8.39 8.36 -2.33
CA ARG A 87 7.57 7.85 -3.44
C ARG A 87 6.58 6.80 -2.99
N GLY A 88 7.00 5.92 -2.08
CA GLY A 88 6.16 4.87 -1.53
C GLY A 88 5.19 5.32 -0.43
N ALA A 89 5.20 6.58 -0.03
CA ALA A 89 4.40 7.09 1.09
C ALA A 89 2.89 6.95 0.83
N ARG A 90 2.19 6.27 1.75
CA ARG A 90 0.75 6.01 1.67
C ARG A 90 0.06 6.39 2.97
N GLY A 91 -1.13 6.96 2.86
CA GLY A 91 -1.91 7.41 4.01
C GLY A 91 -1.17 8.42 4.90
N ASN A 92 -1.80 8.85 5.97
CA ASN A 92 -1.18 9.81 6.90
C ASN A 92 0.03 9.21 7.62
N SER A 93 -0.08 7.97 8.09
CA SER A 93 0.97 7.27 8.85
C SER A 93 2.22 7.02 7.99
N GLY A 94 2.06 6.58 6.73
CA GLY A 94 3.17 6.39 5.81
C GLY A 94 3.84 7.70 5.41
N VAL A 95 3.07 8.77 5.15
CA VAL A 95 3.64 10.09 4.86
C VAL A 95 4.43 10.63 6.05
N ILE A 96 3.92 10.51 7.27
CA ILE A 96 4.64 10.95 8.48
C ILE A 96 5.94 10.15 8.64
N LEU A 97 5.90 8.82 8.50
CA LEU A 97 7.09 7.97 8.52
C LEU A 97 8.11 8.39 7.45
N SER A 98 7.66 8.66 6.22
CA SER A 98 8.54 9.14 5.15
C SER A 98 9.22 10.46 5.49
N GLN A 99 8.53 11.38 6.17
CA GLN A 99 9.11 12.66 6.59
C GLN A 99 10.10 12.52 7.74
N LEU A 100 9.85 11.62 8.70
CA LEU A 100 10.82 11.25 9.75
C LEU A 100 12.11 10.72 9.11
N LEU A 101 12.01 9.77 8.19
CA LEU A 101 13.14 9.20 7.47
C LEU A 101 13.87 10.26 6.62
N ARG A 102 13.14 11.12 5.94
CA ARG A 102 13.71 12.21 5.11
C ARG A 102 14.48 13.22 5.93
N GLY A 103 13.97 13.63 7.08
CA GLY A 103 14.68 14.56 7.97
C GLY A 103 15.94 13.92 8.53
N PHE A 104 15.88 12.67 8.98
CA PHE A 104 17.00 11.88 9.45
C PHE A 104 18.12 11.79 8.39
N THR A 105 17.78 11.32 7.18
CA THR A 105 18.74 11.12 6.10
C THR A 105 19.38 12.42 5.61
N ARG A 106 18.65 13.54 5.61
CA ARG A 106 19.19 14.86 5.28
C ARG A 106 20.29 15.29 6.24
N SER A 107 20.18 14.93 7.52
CA SER A 107 21.20 15.24 8.53
C SER A 107 22.48 14.44 8.31
N VAL A 108 22.37 13.16 7.97
CA VAL A 108 23.51 12.23 7.96
C VAL A 108 24.19 12.05 6.60
N LYS A 109 23.62 12.51 5.50
CA LYS A 109 24.08 12.22 4.12
C LYS A 109 25.55 12.54 3.82
N ASN A 110 26.13 13.51 4.53
CA ASN A 110 27.52 13.94 4.33
C ASN A 110 28.48 13.34 5.36
N SER A 111 28.00 12.57 6.31
CA SER A 111 28.81 11.94 7.36
C SER A 111 29.45 10.64 6.84
N LYS A 112 30.63 10.29 7.34
CA LYS A 112 31.26 9.00 7.05
C LYS A 112 30.83 7.93 8.04
N GLU A 113 30.73 8.33 9.29
CA GLU A 113 30.32 7.54 10.43
C GLU A 113 29.42 8.42 11.30
N LEU A 114 28.56 7.82 12.09
CA LEU A 114 27.61 8.50 12.98
C LEU A 114 27.88 8.06 14.41
N ASP A 115 28.10 9.01 15.28
CA ASP A 115 28.11 8.79 16.74
C ASP A 115 26.73 9.11 17.36
N ALA A 116 26.65 9.05 18.69
CA ALA A 116 25.39 9.34 19.41
C ALA A 116 24.89 10.77 19.16
N ILE A 117 25.80 11.75 19.00
CA ILE A 117 25.45 13.15 18.75
C ILE A 117 24.85 13.31 17.35
N ASP A 118 25.47 12.70 16.36
CA ASP A 118 24.99 12.71 14.97
C ASP A 118 23.61 12.07 14.85
N ILE A 119 23.42 10.92 15.53
CA ILE A 119 22.15 10.17 15.52
C ILE A 119 21.05 10.99 16.20
N ALA A 120 21.34 11.59 17.38
CA ALA A 120 20.38 12.45 18.09
C ALA A 120 19.95 13.65 17.25
N ALA A 121 20.91 14.35 16.64
CA ALA A 121 20.65 15.48 15.74
C ALA A 121 19.81 15.05 14.51
N ALA A 122 20.08 13.86 13.98
CA ALA A 122 19.32 13.31 12.85
C ALA A 122 17.88 12.95 13.24
N MET A 123 17.65 12.37 14.42
CA MET A 123 16.31 12.10 14.95
C MET A 123 15.53 13.40 15.17
N GLU A 124 16.15 14.42 15.78
CA GLU A 124 15.53 15.73 15.96
C GLU A 124 15.15 16.37 14.61
N LYS A 125 16.03 16.28 13.61
CA LYS A 125 15.74 16.76 12.26
C LYS A 125 14.62 16.00 11.57
N GLY A 126 14.50 14.70 11.83
CA GLY A 126 13.36 13.87 11.42
C GLY A 126 12.06 14.41 11.99
N VAL A 127 12.01 14.62 13.30
CA VAL A 127 10.84 15.18 14.01
C VAL A 127 10.45 16.55 13.46
N GLU A 128 11.40 17.48 13.34
CA GLU A 128 11.17 18.82 12.78
C GLU A 128 10.52 18.74 11.39
N THR A 129 11.02 17.83 10.54
CA THR A 129 10.53 17.64 9.18
C THR A 129 9.11 17.09 9.17
N ALA A 130 8.81 16.11 10.02
CA ALA A 130 7.49 15.50 10.12
C ALA A 130 6.45 16.48 10.69
N TYR A 131 6.77 17.26 11.73
CA TYR A 131 5.86 18.27 12.28
C TYR A 131 5.53 19.37 11.28
N LYS A 132 6.48 19.77 10.41
CA LYS A 132 6.23 20.75 9.35
C LYS A 132 5.30 20.24 8.26
N ALA A 133 5.28 18.94 8.02
CA ALA A 133 4.44 18.33 7.00
C ALA A 133 2.97 18.18 7.45
N VAL A 134 2.69 18.20 8.75
CA VAL A 134 1.35 18.00 9.30
C VAL A 134 0.74 19.35 9.70
N MET A 135 -0.35 19.75 9.04
CA MET A 135 -0.98 21.05 9.28
C MET A 135 -1.52 21.23 10.71
N LYS A 136 -2.02 20.17 11.32
CA LYS A 136 -2.58 20.17 12.69
C LYS A 136 -2.05 18.96 13.46
N PRO A 137 -0.80 19.00 13.95
CA PRO A 137 -0.23 17.88 14.71
C PRO A 137 -1.06 17.62 15.98
N LYS A 138 -1.32 16.36 16.26
CA LYS A 138 -2.03 15.93 17.50
C LYS A 138 -1.05 15.22 18.43
N GLU A 139 -1.14 15.55 19.71
CA GLU A 139 -0.41 14.83 20.77
C GLU A 139 -1.04 13.45 21.00
N GLY A 140 -0.22 12.51 21.47
CA GLY A 140 -0.64 11.12 21.67
C GLY A 140 -0.60 10.28 20.37
N THR A 141 0.19 10.72 19.37
CA THR A 141 0.35 10.03 18.09
C THR A 141 1.82 9.68 17.82
N ILE A 142 2.09 9.05 16.65
CA ILE A 142 3.44 8.78 16.15
C ILE A 142 4.38 9.99 16.28
N LEU A 143 3.87 11.22 16.10
CA LEU A 143 4.65 12.44 16.23
C LEU A 143 5.14 12.65 17.67
N THR A 144 4.30 12.36 18.65
CA THR A 144 4.67 12.45 20.07
C THR A 144 5.73 11.41 20.42
N VAL A 145 5.55 10.16 20.00
CA VAL A 145 6.53 9.08 20.23
C VAL A 145 7.87 9.42 19.59
N ALA A 146 7.87 9.91 18.35
CA ALA A 146 9.09 10.33 17.65
C ALA A 146 9.79 11.49 18.36
N ARG A 147 9.04 12.51 18.81
CA ARG A 147 9.58 13.68 19.50
C ARG A 147 10.23 13.30 20.83
N GLU A 148 9.56 12.51 21.65
CA GLU A 148 10.08 12.11 22.96
C GLU A 148 11.31 11.18 22.80
N ALA A 149 11.30 10.27 21.81
CA ALA A 149 12.47 9.46 21.49
C ALA A 149 13.68 10.34 21.08
N ALA A 150 13.47 11.35 20.20
CA ALA A 150 14.51 12.27 19.79
C ALA A 150 15.01 13.15 20.96
N ALA A 151 14.09 13.64 21.81
CA ALA A 151 14.47 14.41 23.00
C ALA A 151 15.34 13.58 23.96
N LYS A 152 15.00 12.29 24.16
CA LYS A 152 15.80 11.37 24.96
C LYS A 152 17.16 11.10 24.33
N ALA A 153 17.22 10.95 23.01
CA ALA A 153 18.48 10.81 22.28
C ALA A 153 19.38 12.04 22.49
N VAL A 154 18.85 13.25 22.39
CA VAL A 154 19.59 14.50 22.65
C VAL A 154 20.08 14.58 24.09
N GLU A 155 19.25 14.22 25.08
CA GLU A 155 19.63 14.19 26.49
C GLU A 155 20.85 13.29 26.75
N LEU A 156 20.90 12.14 26.08
CA LEU A 156 21.94 11.12 26.28
C LEU A 156 23.18 11.31 25.40
N ALA A 157 23.09 12.06 24.31
CA ALA A 157 24.09 12.12 23.26
C ALA A 157 25.52 12.44 23.73
N GLU A 158 25.68 13.40 24.66
CA GLU A 158 26.99 13.82 25.17
C GLU A 158 27.55 12.88 26.26
N THR A 159 26.70 12.06 26.89
CA THR A 159 27.04 11.21 28.02
C THR A 159 27.06 9.73 27.71
N ALA A 160 26.62 9.32 26.53
CA ALA A 160 26.59 7.93 26.10
C ALA A 160 28.00 7.35 26.01
N GLU A 161 28.26 6.28 26.74
CA GLU A 161 29.54 5.58 26.71
C GLU A 161 29.69 4.72 25.44
N ASP A 162 28.59 4.18 24.97
CA ASP A 162 28.46 3.35 23.76
C ASP A 162 27.06 3.48 23.13
N LEU A 163 26.93 3.07 21.87
CA LEU A 163 25.67 3.13 21.12
C LEU A 163 24.67 2.06 21.56
N ASP A 164 25.12 0.97 22.17
CA ASP A 164 24.23 -0.09 22.65
C ASP A 164 23.34 0.43 23.78
N THR A 165 23.94 0.96 24.83
CA THR A 165 23.23 1.59 25.97
C THR A 165 22.39 2.78 25.53
N PHE A 166 22.90 3.56 24.55
CA PHE A 166 22.20 4.70 23.97
C PHE A 166 20.88 4.25 23.31
N PHE A 167 20.92 3.28 22.38
CA PHE A 167 19.72 2.80 21.69
C PHE A 167 18.72 2.15 22.64
N GLN A 168 19.18 1.33 23.58
CA GLN A 168 18.28 0.71 24.58
C GLN A 168 17.52 1.78 25.38
N SER A 169 18.21 2.83 25.82
CA SER A 169 17.60 3.89 26.61
C SER A 169 16.61 4.73 25.81
N VAL A 170 16.90 5.02 24.55
CA VAL A 170 15.99 5.75 23.64
C VAL A 170 14.74 4.92 23.33
N ILE A 171 14.90 3.62 23.04
CA ILE A 171 13.78 2.70 22.78
C ILE A 171 12.90 2.57 24.02
N ALA A 172 13.48 2.33 25.19
CA ALA A 172 12.73 2.22 26.45
C ALA A 172 11.89 3.49 26.73
N HIS A 173 12.45 4.67 26.46
CA HIS A 173 11.70 5.93 26.62
C HIS A 173 10.58 6.08 25.59
N ALA A 174 10.79 5.61 24.34
CA ALA A 174 9.75 5.57 23.32
C ALA A 174 8.60 4.62 23.72
N GLU A 175 8.91 3.45 24.31
CA GLU A 175 7.93 2.51 24.84
C GLU A 175 7.09 3.14 25.96
N GLU A 176 7.75 3.80 26.92
CA GLU A 176 7.05 4.52 28.00
C GLU A 176 6.12 5.61 27.46
N THR A 177 6.56 6.33 26.42
CA THR A 177 5.77 7.37 25.77
C THR A 177 4.57 6.78 25.05
N LEU A 178 4.78 5.70 24.28
CA LEU A 178 3.71 4.99 23.58
C LEU A 178 2.64 4.50 24.56
N ALA A 179 3.03 3.92 25.69
CA ALA A 179 2.10 3.47 26.72
C ALA A 179 1.24 4.61 27.31
N LYS A 180 1.70 5.86 27.21
CA LYS A 180 0.98 7.05 27.70
C LYS A 180 0.09 7.71 26.62
N THR A 181 0.15 7.26 25.37
CA THR A 181 -0.66 7.85 24.28
C THR A 181 -2.17 7.81 24.55
N PRO A 182 -2.75 6.78 25.23
CA PRO A 182 -4.16 6.78 25.60
C PRO A 182 -4.54 7.89 26.61
N GLU A 183 -3.58 8.39 27.40
CA GLU A 183 -3.82 9.50 28.34
C GLU A 183 -3.85 10.86 27.62
N MET A 184 -3.21 10.95 26.45
CA MET A 184 -3.09 12.17 25.65
C MET A 184 -4.20 12.29 24.60
N LEU A 185 -4.72 11.16 24.10
CA LEU A 185 -5.74 11.10 23.08
C LEU A 185 -6.93 10.25 23.56
N PRO A 186 -8.06 10.88 23.95
CA PRO A 186 -9.19 10.20 24.61
C PRO A 186 -9.71 8.98 23.88
N VAL A 187 -9.79 9.02 22.54
CA VAL A 187 -10.29 7.92 21.71
C VAL A 187 -9.44 6.64 21.86
N LEU A 188 -8.13 6.75 22.06
CA LEU A 188 -7.27 5.59 22.31
C LEU A 188 -7.56 4.98 23.69
N LYS A 189 -7.88 5.83 24.66
CA LYS A 189 -8.25 5.41 26.00
C LYS A 189 -9.59 4.67 26.01
N GLU A 190 -10.56 5.17 25.28
CA GLU A 190 -11.88 4.54 25.12
C GLU A 190 -11.78 3.18 24.44
N ALA A 191 -10.96 3.07 23.40
CA ALA A 191 -10.70 1.81 22.71
C ALA A 191 -9.75 0.85 23.47
N GLY A 192 -9.09 1.30 24.52
CA GLY A 192 -8.14 0.50 25.31
C GLY A 192 -6.88 0.11 24.55
N VAL A 193 -6.45 0.93 23.57
CA VAL A 193 -5.28 0.68 22.71
C VAL A 193 -4.29 1.85 22.77
N VAL A 194 -3.06 1.61 22.34
CA VAL A 194 -2.05 2.64 22.09
C VAL A 194 -2.13 3.16 20.66
N ASP A 195 -1.44 4.27 20.36
CA ASP A 195 -1.38 4.78 18.99
C ASP A 195 -0.73 3.79 18.03
N SER A 196 -1.45 3.41 16.98
CA SER A 196 -1.02 2.44 15.99
C SER A 196 0.21 2.92 15.20
N GLY A 197 0.27 4.20 14.85
CA GLY A 197 1.43 4.80 14.17
C GLY A 197 2.67 4.85 15.06
N GLY A 198 2.51 5.18 16.33
CA GLY A 198 3.56 5.13 17.37
C GLY A 198 4.08 3.72 17.59
N GLN A 199 3.18 2.72 17.63
CA GLN A 199 3.58 1.31 17.70
C GLN A 199 4.38 0.90 16.47
N GLY A 200 3.94 1.29 15.27
CA GLY A 200 4.68 1.00 14.04
C GLY A 200 6.08 1.61 14.03
N LEU A 201 6.24 2.85 14.51
CA LEU A 201 7.55 3.48 14.66
C LEU A 201 8.44 2.75 15.66
N LEU A 202 7.88 2.32 16.79
CA LEU A 202 8.60 1.54 17.80
C LEU A 202 9.11 0.21 17.22
N GLU A 203 8.29 -0.47 16.40
CA GLU A 203 8.72 -1.70 15.73
C GLU A 203 9.88 -1.45 14.73
N VAL A 204 9.91 -0.30 14.06
CA VAL A 204 11.07 0.08 13.25
C VAL A 204 12.31 0.25 14.14
N TYR A 205 12.21 0.88 15.30
CA TYR A 205 13.32 1.05 16.23
C TYR A 205 13.84 -0.27 16.79
N HIS A 206 12.95 -1.19 17.18
CA HIS A 206 13.33 -2.54 17.62
C HIS A 206 14.08 -3.31 16.55
N GLY A 207 13.53 -3.34 15.32
CA GLY A 207 14.19 -4.00 14.20
C GLY A 207 15.54 -3.35 13.86
N ALA A 208 15.62 -2.02 13.88
CA ALA A 208 16.88 -1.30 13.66
C ALA A 208 17.93 -1.67 14.72
N TYR A 209 17.54 -1.77 15.97
CA TYR A 209 18.43 -2.21 17.06
C TYR A 209 18.88 -3.67 16.89
N ASP A 210 18.00 -4.58 16.48
CA ASP A 210 18.37 -5.95 16.14
C ASP A 210 19.38 -5.99 14.99
N GLY A 211 19.20 -5.13 13.98
CA GLY A 211 20.15 -4.93 12.89
C GLY A 211 21.50 -4.38 13.39
N PHE A 212 21.52 -3.45 14.35
CA PHE A 212 22.73 -2.95 14.99
C PHE A 212 23.50 -4.07 15.69
N LEU A 213 22.83 -4.92 16.45
CA LEU A 213 23.41 -6.07 17.14
C LEU A 213 23.89 -7.17 16.19
N GLY A 214 23.61 -7.09 14.89
CA GLY A 214 24.02 -8.08 13.90
C GLY A 214 23.24 -9.39 13.96
N LYS A 215 22.00 -9.37 14.45
CA LYS A 215 21.12 -10.55 14.39
C LYS A 215 20.86 -10.95 12.95
N GLU A 216 20.80 -12.25 12.67
CA GLU A 216 20.52 -12.77 11.33
C GLU A 216 19.11 -12.37 10.89
N ILE A 217 19.03 -11.74 9.70
CA ILE A 217 17.79 -11.31 9.07
C ILE A 217 17.78 -11.86 7.65
N ASP A 218 16.66 -12.44 7.24
CA ASP A 218 16.49 -12.94 5.87
C ASP A 218 16.24 -11.76 4.91
N TYR A 219 17.27 -11.41 4.15
CA TYR A 219 17.22 -10.34 3.14
C TYR A 219 16.82 -10.83 1.74
N THR A 220 16.54 -12.11 1.52
CA THR A 220 16.32 -12.69 0.18
C THR A 220 15.10 -12.12 -0.56
N GLN A 221 14.18 -11.47 0.15
CA GLN A 221 13.01 -10.82 -0.44
C GLN A 221 13.29 -9.46 -1.08
N PHE A 222 14.44 -8.83 -0.77
CA PHE A 222 14.82 -7.56 -1.40
C PHE A 222 15.50 -7.74 -2.76
N ASP A 223 15.97 -8.96 -3.09
CA ASP A 223 16.71 -9.29 -4.33
C ASP A 223 15.81 -9.50 -5.58
N LYS A 224 14.49 -9.35 -5.49
CA LYS A 224 13.55 -9.69 -6.59
C LYS A 224 13.40 -8.63 -7.68
N ALA A 225 14.35 -7.74 -7.89
CA ALA A 225 14.30 -6.73 -8.95
C ALA A 225 15.09 -7.07 -10.22
N LYS A 226 15.37 -8.34 -10.50
CA LYS A 226 15.91 -8.78 -11.82
C LYS A 226 15.11 -9.96 -12.35
N GLY A 227 14.06 -9.65 -13.11
CA GLY A 227 13.38 -10.64 -13.94
C GLY A 227 14.32 -11.18 -15.05
N PRO A 228 14.25 -12.47 -15.40
CA PRO A 228 15.08 -13.03 -16.45
C PRO A 228 14.75 -12.44 -17.82
N ALA A 229 15.78 -12.13 -18.59
CA ALA A 229 15.67 -11.68 -19.96
C ALA A 229 14.95 -12.72 -20.82
N VAL A 230 13.80 -12.36 -21.39
CA VAL A 230 13.02 -13.21 -22.29
C VAL A 230 13.62 -13.17 -23.67
N THR A 231 14.14 -14.30 -24.12
CA THR A 231 14.48 -14.56 -25.54
C THR A 231 13.20 -14.66 -26.34
N LYS A 232 13.12 -13.85 -27.41
CA LYS A 232 12.03 -13.87 -28.39
C LYS A 232 11.92 -15.24 -29.04
N ILE A 233 10.72 -15.84 -29.00
CA ILE A 233 10.31 -16.93 -29.90
C ILE A 233 9.02 -16.50 -30.58
N ASP A 234 9.01 -16.66 -31.90
CA ASP A 234 8.02 -16.15 -32.85
C ASP A 234 6.58 -16.65 -32.63
N ALA A 235 5.65 -15.75 -32.91
CA ALA A 235 4.21 -15.99 -32.94
C ALA A 235 3.80 -16.74 -34.22
N GLN A 236 3.87 -18.07 -34.19
CA GLN A 236 3.16 -18.94 -35.15
C GLN A 236 3.06 -20.34 -34.54
N THR A 237 1.89 -20.69 -34.00
CA THR A 237 1.32 -22.05 -34.01
C THR A 237 0.23 -22.22 -32.95
N GLU A 238 -0.95 -21.65 -33.21
CA GLU A 238 -2.15 -21.93 -32.42
C GLU A 238 -2.84 -23.27 -32.81
N ALA A 239 -2.34 -23.95 -33.86
CA ALA A 239 -3.03 -25.08 -34.49
C ALA A 239 -2.60 -26.48 -34.01
N ASP A 240 -1.50 -26.66 -33.26
CA ASP A 240 -0.94 -28.01 -33.06
C ASP A 240 -0.32 -28.34 -31.69
N ILE A 241 -0.97 -27.97 -30.55
CA ILE A 241 -0.60 -28.61 -29.27
C ILE A 241 -1.22 -30.01 -29.25
N LYS A 242 -0.54 -30.97 -29.90
CA LYS A 242 -0.96 -32.36 -29.97
C LYS A 242 -0.90 -33.06 -28.62
N PHE A 243 0.10 -32.72 -27.80
CA PHE A 243 0.30 -33.24 -26.45
C PHE A 243 0.21 -32.11 -25.44
N GLY A 244 -0.76 -32.19 -24.51
CA GLY A 244 -1.16 -31.09 -23.67
C GLY A 244 -0.32 -30.85 -22.41
N TYR A 245 0.53 -31.82 -22.00
CA TYR A 245 1.29 -31.72 -20.76
C TYR A 245 2.79 -31.82 -20.99
N CYS A 246 3.54 -30.81 -20.54
CA CYS A 246 4.98 -30.89 -20.36
C CYS A 246 5.25 -31.61 -19.04
N THR A 247 5.94 -32.76 -19.10
CA THR A 247 6.19 -33.62 -17.95
C THR A 247 7.67 -33.82 -17.76
N GLU A 248 8.21 -33.36 -16.63
CA GLU A 248 9.61 -33.46 -16.28
C GLU A 248 9.78 -34.17 -14.93
N PHE A 249 10.81 -35.03 -14.82
CA PHE A 249 11.20 -35.65 -13.56
C PHE A 249 12.61 -36.24 -13.61
N ILE A 250 13.17 -36.49 -12.45
CA ILE A 250 14.43 -37.22 -12.28
C ILE A 250 14.11 -38.55 -11.64
N ILE A 251 14.65 -39.66 -12.22
CA ILE A 251 14.61 -41.00 -11.63
C ILE A 251 15.92 -41.19 -10.86
N LEU A 252 15.81 -41.48 -9.58
CA LEU A 252 16.92 -41.95 -8.74
C LEU A 252 16.99 -43.47 -8.92
N LEU A 253 17.95 -43.96 -9.69
CA LEU A 253 18.03 -45.37 -10.12
C LEU A 253 18.32 -46.31 -8.95
N ASN A 254 17.61 -47.44 -8.89
CA ASN A 254 17.92 -48.52 -7.96
C ASN A 254 19.19 -49.31 -8.37
N GLN A 255 19.50 -49.28 -9.66
CA GLN A 255 20.70 -49.85 -10.28
C GLN A 255 20.98 -49.14 -11.59
N PRO A 256 22.25 -49.06 -12.07
CA PRO A 256 22.59 -48.43 -13.33
C PRO A 256 21.74 -48.94 -14.48
N MET A 257 21.26 -48.01 -15.35
CA MET A 257 20.43 -48.33 -16.51
C MET A 257 21.32 -48.82 -17.66
N SER A 258 21.02 -49.99 -18.24
CA SER A 258 21.72 -50.44 -19.43
C SER A 258 21.27 -49.68 -20.68
N GLU A 259 22.14 -49.57 -21.70
CA GLU A 259 21.81 -48.93 -22.98
C GLU A 259 20.54 -49.53 -23.62
N GLU A 260 20.30 -50.83 -23.48
CA GLU A 260 19.11 -51.51 -23.98
C GLU A 260 17.85 -51.04 -23.22
N THR A 261 17.92 -50.97 -21.89
CA THR A 261 16.82 -50.48 -21.05
C THR A 261 16.53 -49.02 -21.30
N GLU A 262 17.55 -48.19 -21.48
CA GLU A 262 17.41 -46.80 -21.87
C GLU A 262 16.69 -46.65 -23.21
N HIS A 263 17.11 -47.45 -24.19
CA HIS A 263 16.48 -47.42 -25.52
C HIS A 263 15.02 -47.89 -25.47
N GLU A 264 14.70 -48.93 -24.72
CA GLU A 264 13.32 -49.39 -24.51
C GLU A 264 12.46 -48.34 -23.82
N PHE A 265 12.99 -47.66 -22.79
CA PHE A 265 12.25 -46.62 -22.08
C PHE A 265 12.02 -45.38 -22.96
N LYS A 266 13.03 -45.00 -23.72
CA LYS A 266 12.88 -43.90 -24.70
C LYS A 266 11.83 -44.22 -25.75
N LYS A 267 11.82 -45.48 -26.27
CA LYS A 267 10.81 -45.95 -27.22
C LYS A 267 9.40 -45.97 -26.62
N PHE A 268 9.29 -46.33 -25.33
CA PHE A 268 8.02 -46.25 -24.60
C PHE A 268 7.53 -44.80 -24.49
N LEU A 269 8.38 -43.85 -24.10
CA LEU A 269 8.02 -42.43 -24.04
C LEU A 269 7.61 -41.90 -25.42
N MET A 270 8.28 -42.29 -26.51
CA MET A 270 7.92 -41.94 -27.88
C MET A 270 6.52 -42.44 -28.28
N SER A 271 6.03 -43.52 -27.67
CA SER A 271 4.67 -43.99 -27.90
C SER A 271 3.61 -43.21 -27.16
N LEU A 272 4.01 -42.45 -26.12
CA LEU A 272 3.11 -41.64 -25.30
C LEU A 272 3.08 -40.14 -25.73
N GLY A 273 4.12 -39.66 -26.41
CA GLY A 273 4.26 -38.25 -26.67
C GLY A 273 5.39 -37.88 -27.64
N ASP A 274 5.75 -36.62 -27.63
CA ASP A 274 6.87 -36.07 -28.38
C ASP A 274 7.79 -35.21 -27.51
N SER A 275 8.76 -34.50 -28.14
CA SER A 275 9.71 -33.61 -27.47
C SER A 275 10.46 -34.29 -26.31
N ILE A 276 10.83 -35.56 -26.54
CA ILE A 276 11.44 -36.40 -25.51
C ILE A 276 12.91 -36.06 -25.35
N VAL A 277 13.29 -35.69 -24.11
CA VAL A 277 14.69 -35.64 -23.67
C VAL A 277 14.85 -36.68 -22.55
N LEU A 278 15.74 -37.65 -22.78
CA LEU A 278 16.12 -38.66 -21.81
C LEU A 278 17.64 -38.68 -21.72
N VAL A 279 18.15 -38.35 -20.55
CA VAL A 279 19.61 -38.36 -20.26
C VAL A 279 19.83 -39.22 -19.04
N ALA A 280 20.53 -40.35 -19.24
CA ALA A 280 20.88 -41.30 -18.18
C ALA A 280 22.35 -41.11 -17.74
N ASP A 281 22.57 -41.21 -16.44
CA ASP A 281 23.88 -41.35 -15.78
C ASP A 281 23.83 -42.59 -14.88
N ASP A 282 24.92 -42.96 -14.25
CA ASP A 282 25.01 -44.16 -13.43
C ASP A 282 24.00 -44.20 -12.27
N GLU A 283 23.62 -43.05 -11.71
CA GLU A 283 22.74 -42.94 -10.53
C GLU A 283 21.38 -42.32 -10.83
N ILE A 284 21.25 -41.54 -11.92
CA ILE A 284 20.05 -40.79 -12.21
C ILE A 284 19.68 -40.81 -13.69
N VAL A 285 18.37 -40.68 -13.97
CA VAL A 285 17.87 -40.41 -15.32
C VAL A 285 17.00 -39.14 -15.29
N LYS A 286 17.35 -38.15 -16.09
CA LYS A 286 16.49 -36.96 -16.33
C LYS A 286 15.58 -37.25 -17.50
N VAL A 287 14.30 -37.05 -17.30
CA VAL A 287 13.25 -37.22 -18.31
C VAL A 287 12.48 -35.91 -18.53
N HIS A 288 12.26 -35.58 -19.79
CA HIS A 288 11.31 -34.57 -20.25
C HIS A 288 10.50 -35.16 -21.39
N VAL A 289 9.18 -35.02 -21.38
CA VAL A 289 8.29 -35.51 -22.42
C VAL A 289 7.02 -34.67 -22.49
N HIS A 290 6.60 -34.31 -23.72
CA HIS A 290 5.28 -33.74 -23.95
C HIS A 290 4.30 -34.89 -24.24
N THR A 291 3.28 -35.04 -23.38
CA THR A 291 2.35 -36.17 -23.44
C THR A 291 0.92 -35.77 -23.00
N ASN A 292 -0.08 -36.55 -23.41
CA ASN A 292 -1.42 -36.47 -22.86
C ASN A 292 -1.62 -37.49 -21.70
N HIS A 293 -0.59 -38.28 -21.38
CA HIS A 293 -0.63 -39.36 -20.39
C HIS A 293 0.54 -39.26 -19.41
N PRO A 294 0.71 -38.15 -18.64
CA PRO A 294 1.82 -37.97 -17.72
C PRO A 294 1.90 -39.11 -16.68
N GLY A 295 0.74 -39.59 -16.21
CA GLY A 295 0.69 -40.69 -15.24
C GLY A 295 1.35 -41.98 -15.76
N GLN A 296 1.22 -42.32 -17.04
CA GLN A 296 1.85 -43.52 -17.62
C GLN A 296 3.37 -43.37 -17.71
N ALA A 297 3.85 -42.17 -18.05
CA ALA A 297 5.28 -41.90 -18.06
C ALA A 297 5.89 -42.04 -16.64
N ILE A 298 5.20 -41.52 -15.63
CA ILE A 298 5.58 -41.60 -14.22
C ILE A 298 5.55 -43.04 -13.73
N GLU A 299 4.49 -43.79 -14.01
CA GLU A 299 4.34 -45.18 -13.56
C GLU A 299 5.44 -46.09 -14.14
N LYS A 300 5.76 -45.90 -15.41
CA LYS A 300 6.88 -46.62 -16.04
C LYS A 300 8.23 -46.23 -15.42
N ALA A 301 8.45 -44.95 -15.15
CA ALA A 301 9.66 -44.43 -14.54
C ALA A 301 9.90 -45.01 -13.13
N LEU A 302 8.83 -45.18 -12.34
CA LEU A 302 8.89 -45.80 -11.00
C LEU A 302 9.39 -47.25 -11.01
N THR A 303 9.32 -47.94 -12.14
CA THR A 303 9.90 -49.31 -12.26
C THR A 303 11.43 -49.33 -12.22
N PHE A 304 12.08 -48.17 -12.46
CA PHE A 304 13.54 -48.05 -12.48
C PHE A 304 14.11 -47.48 -11.18
N GLY A 305 13.31 -46.72 -10.42
CA GLY A 305 13.75 -46.10 -9.18
C GLY A 305 12.75 -45.10 -8.60
N ALA A 306 13.18 -44.37 -7.58
CA ALA A 306 12.38 -43.34 -6.95
C ALA A 306 12.37 -42.04 -7.80
N LEU A 307 11.27 -41.28 -7.80
CA LEU A 307 11.18 -40.04 -8.54
C LEU A 307 11.45 -38.83 -7.67
N SER A 308 12.12 -37.84 -8.25
CA SER A 308 12.43 -36.55 -7.64
C SER A 308 12.19 -35.43 -8.65
N ARG A 309 11.96 -34.21 -8.14
CA ARG A 309 11.77 -32.97 -8.93
C ARG A 309 10.75 -33.11 -10.05
N MET A 310 9.60 -33.71 -9.73
CA MET A 310 8.51 -33.87 -10.67
C MET A 310 7.84 -32.51 -10.94
N LYS A 311 7.65 -32.21 -12.24
CA LYS A 311 6.93 -31.03 -12.73
C LYS A 311 6.02 -31.48 -13.87
N ILE A 312 4.75 -31.08 -13.81
CA ILE A 312 3.77 -31.35 -14.86
C ILE A 312 3.02 -30.04 -15.11
N ASP A 313 3.24 -29.43 -16.26
CA ASP A 313 2.60 -28.19 -16.66
C ASP A 313 1.58 -28.47 -17.77
N ASN A 314 0.43 -27.80 -17.70
CA ASN A 314 -0.55 -27.83 -18.77
C ASN A 314 -0.20 -26.75 -19.80
N MET A 315 0.40 -27.16 -20.92
CA MET A 315 0.84 -26.23 -21.97
C MET A 315 -0.32 -25.47 -22.64
N ARG A 316 -1.55 -25.95 -22.53
CA ARG A 316 -2.73 -25.21 -23.01
C ARG A 316 -3.09 -24.04 -22.11
N GLU A 317 -2.92 -24.20 -20.79
CA GLU A 317 -3.09 -23.12 -19.81
C GLU A 317 -1.98 -22.08 -19.95
N GLU A 318 -0.73 -22.51 -20.07
CA GLU A 318 0.40 -21.59 -20.32
C GLU A 318 0.23 -20.80 -21.62
N HIS A 319 -0.36 -21.42 -22.67
CA HIS A 319 -0.64 -20.72 -23.91
C HIS A 319 -1.76 -19.69 -23.76
N GLN A 320 -2.84 -20.02 -23.03
CA GLN A 320 -3.90 -19.08 -22.71
C GLN A 320 -3.42 -17.90 -21.85
N GLU A 321 -2.61 -18.17 -20.83
CA GLU A 321 -1.98 -17.11 -20.02
C GLU A 321 -1.06 -16.21 -20.86
N LYS A 322 -0.36 -16.79 -21.85
CA LYS A 322 0.49 -16.02 -22.76
C LYS A 322 -0.34 -15.15 -23.70
N LEU A 323 -1.46 -15.65 -24.22
CA LEU A 323 -2.38 -14.87 -25.06
C LEU A 323 -3.00 -13.71 -24.30
N ILE A 324 -3.36 -13.92 -23.01
CA ILE A 324 -3.88 -12.86 -22.13
C ILE A 324 -2.79 -11.81 -21.91
N LYS A 325 -1.56 -12.22 -21.58
CA LYS A 325 -0.41 -11.31 -21.39
C LYS A 325 -0.02 -10.56 -22.67
N ASP A 326 -0.10 -11.23 -23.82
CA ASP A 326 0.18 -10.58 -25.12
C ASP A 326 -0.95 -9.61 -25.52
N ALA A 327 -2.21 -9.92 -25.21
CA ALA A 327 -3.33 -9.00 -25.36
C ALA A 327 -3.22 -7.79 -24.42
N GLU A 328 -2.86 -8.00 -23.15
CA GLU A 328 -2.57 -6.94 -22.19
C GLU A 328 -1.39 -6.07 -22.64
N LYS A 329 -0.35 -6.69 -23.22
CA LYS A 329 0.80 -5.97 -23.76
C LYS A 329 0.45 -5.14 -24.98
N MET A 330 -0.36 -5.68 -25.91
CA MET A 330 -0.84 -4.92 -27.08
C MET A 330 -1.77 -3.77 -26.66
N ALA A 331 -2.64 -3.99 -25.68
CA ALA A 331 -3.48 -2.94 -25.11
C ALA A 331 -2.62 -1.84 -24.43
N LYS A 332 -1.54 -2.24 -23.75
CA LYS A 332 -0.60 -1.32 -23.15
C LYS A 332 0.23 -0.55 -24.18
N GLU A 333 0.67 -1.20 -25.24
CA GLU A 333 1.39 -0.55 -26.35
C GLU A 333 0.48 0.42 -27.12
N GLN A 334 -0.82 0.10 -27.28
CA GLN A 334 -1.81 1.00 -27.86
C GLN A 334 -2.07 2.20 -26.92
N ALA A 335 -2.24 1.97 -25.62
CA ALA A 335 -2.38 3.04 -24.65
C ALA A 335 -1.15 3.96 -24.59
N GLU A 336 0.09 3.38 -24.66
CA GLU A 336 1.33 4.15 -24.71
C GLU A 336 1.47 4.96 -26.03
N GLN A 337 0.83 4.50 -27.12
CA GLN A 337 0.83 5.19 -28.40
C GLN A 337 -0.20 6.32 -28.40
N GLU A 338 -1.37 6.09 -27.81
CA GLU A 338 -2.39 7.12 -27.57
C GLU A 338 -1.87 8.19 -26.59
N GLU A 339 -1.20 7.80 -25.50
CA GLU A 339 -0.52 8.74 -24.57
C GLU A 339 0.55 9.60 -25.28
N LYS A 340 1.30 9.03 -26.23
CA LYS A 340 2.29 9.79 -27.02
C LYS A 340 1.65 10.75 -28.01
N GLU A 341 0.50 10.41 -28.55
CA GLU A 341 -0.26 11.28 -29.45
C GLU A 341 -0.97 12.39 -28.66
N GLU A 342 -1.49 12.11 -27.46
CA GLU A 342 -2.01 13.13 -26.54
C GLU A 342 -0.91 14.05 -26.00
N ALA A 343 0.25 13.53 -25.66
CA ALA A 343 1.40 14.33 -25.23
C ALA A 343 1.97 15.24 -26.34
N ALA A 344 1.71 14.93 -27.61
CA ALA A 344 2.08 15.76 -28.76
C ALA A 344 1.10 16.93 -29.01
N GLN A 345 -0.07 16.94 -28.36
CA GLN A 345 -1.01 18.05 -28.43
C GLN A 345 -0.57 19.18 -27.51
N PRO A 346 -0.93 20.45 -27.82
CA PRO A 346 -0.67 21.55 -26.89
C PRO A 346 -1.40 21.28 -25.58
N PRO A 347 -0.78 21.57 -24.41
CA PRO A 347 -1.38 21.29 -23.12
C PRO A 347 -2.73 22.01 -22.97
N LYS A 348 -3.71 21.33 -22.39
CA LYS A 348 -4.97 21.93 -21.95
C LYS A 348 -4.67 23.04 -20.93
N GLU A 349 -5.51 24.03 -20.81
CA GLU A 349 -5.35 25.05 -19.76
C GLU A 349 -5.54 24.42 -18.38
N VAL A 350 -6.53 23.54 -18.24
CA VAL A 350 -6.89 22.89 -16.97
C VAL A 350 -7.12 21.39 -17.19
N GLY A 351 -6.66 20.58 -16.24
CA GLY A 351 -6.93 19.16 -16.13
C GLY A 351 -7.39 18.76 -14.73
N PHE A 352 -8.03 17.60 -14.62
CA PHE A 352 -8.62 17.12 -13.38
C PHE A 352 -8.19 15.70 -13.07
N ILE A 353 -7.75 15.47 -11.83
CA ILE A 353 -7.43 14.16 -11.28
C ILE A 353 -8.32 13.90 -10.08
N SER A 354 -8.97 12.75 -10.02
CA SER A 354 -9.79 12.36 -8.87
C SER A 354 -9.39 10.97 -8.39
N VAL A 355 -9.44 10.76 -7.07
CA VAL A 355 -9.34 9.43 -6.47
C VAL A 355 -10.76 8.88 -6.32
N SER A 356 -11.00 7.66 -6.80
CA SER A 356 -12.32 7.03 -6.74
C SER A 356 -12.20 5.53 -6.58
N VAL A 357 -13.23 4.92 -5.97
CA VAL A 357 -13.43 3.48 -5.86
C VAL A 357 -14.90 3.16 -6.12
N GLY A 358 -15.13 2.10 -6.86
CA GLY A 358 -16.45 1.72 -7.32
C GLY A 358 -16.72 2.15 -8.77
N LYS A 359 -17.29 1.23 -9.53
CA LYS A 359 -17.48 1.42 -10.97
C LYS A 359 -18.37 2.62 -11.31
N GLY A 360 -19.49 2.76 -10.58
CA GLY A 360 -20.42 3.87 -10.81
C GLY A 360 -19.84 5.22 -10.39
N MET A 361 -19.16 5.28 -9.24
CA MET A 361 -18.45 6.50 -8.81
C MET A 361 -17.41 6.94 -9.86
N THR A 362 -16.69 5.98 -10.44
CA THR A 362 -15.72 6.23 -11.50
C THR A 362 -16.38 6.79 -12.77
N GLU A 363 -17.56 6.29 -13.14
CA GLU A 363 -18.33 6.77 -14.28
C GLU A 363 -18.82 8.22 -14.06
N ILE A 364 -19.33 8.54 -12.87
CA ILE A 364 -19.72 9.91 -12.52
C ILE A 364 -18.56 10.90 -12.72
N PHE A 365 -17.37 10.61 -12.20
CA PHE A 365 -16.22 11.49 -12.38
C PHE A 365 -15.78 11.63 -13.85
N LYS A 366 -15.91 10.57 -14.65
CA LYS A 366 -15.65 10.65 -16.10
C LYS A 366 -16.65 11.55 -16.82
N GLU A 367 -17.92 11.45 -16.47
CA GLU A 367 -18.97 12.30 -17.03
C GLU A 367 -18.78 13.77 -16.64
N LEU A 368 -18.25 14.04 -15.44
CA LEU A 368 -17.88 15.38 -14.99
C LEU A 368 -16.59 15.91 -15.65
N GLY A 369 -15.90 15.09 -16.48
CA GLY A 369 -14.74 15.53 -17.24
C GLY A 369 -13.41 15.36 -16.54
N VAL A 370 -13.28 14.45 -15.57
CA VAL A 370 -12.01 14.10 -14.96
C VAL A 370 -11.11 13.41 -15.99
N ASP A 371 -9.89 13.94 -16.19
CA ASP A 371 -8.93 13.46 -17.18
C ASP A 371 -8.24 12.17 -16.72
N TYR A 372 -8.00 12.02 -15.42
CA TYR A 372 -7.35 10.82 -14.87
C TYR A 372 -7.95 10.42 -13.52
N LEU A 373 -8.27 9.14 -13.40
CA LEU A 373 -8.81 8.55 -12.18
C LEU A 373 -7.76 7.64 -11.54
N ILE A 374 -7.51 7.88 -10.25
CA ILE A 374 -6.67 7.01 -9.43
C ILE A 374 -7.59 6.08 -8.66
N GLU A 375 -7.48 4.78 -8.90
CA GLU A 375 -8.27 3.79 -8.18
C GLU A 375 -7.71 3.62 -6.76
N GLY A 376 -8.57 3.74 -5.74
CA GLY A 376 -8.18 3.58 -4.34
C GLY A 376 -9.02 4.42 -3.38
N GLY A 377 -8.58 4.46 -2.13
CA GLY A 377 -9.14 5.35 -1.10
C GLY A 377 -9.97 4.68 -0.01
N GLN A 378 -10.25 3.38 -0.10
CA GLN A 378 -11.00 2.64 0.92
C GLN A 378 -10.10 1.65 1.66
N THR A 379 -9.57 0.65 0.96
CA THR A 379 -8.71 -0.39 1.52
C THR A 379 -7.24 -0.20 1.15
N MET A 380 -6.97 0.62 0.13
CA MET A 380 -5.62 0.90 -0.37
C MET A 380 -5.50 2.38 -0.73
N ASN A 381 -4.78 3.14 0.09
CA ASN A 381 -4.50 4.54 -0.20
C ASN A 381 -3.45 4.65 -1.31
N PRO A 382 -3.70 5.44 -2.36
CA PRO A 382 -2.70 5.76 -3.37
C PRO A 382 -1.44 6.35 -2.75
N SER A 383 -0.28 5.99 -3.30
CA SER A 383 1.00 6.57 -2.89
C SER A 383 1.22 7.96 -3.50
N THR A 384 2.21 8.68 -2.98
CA THR A 384 2.69 9.91 -3.61
C THR A 384 3.16 9.66 -5.04
N GLU A 385 3.74 8.48 -5.32
CA GLU A 385 4.15 8.07 -6.66
C GLU A 385 2.95 7.87 -7.60
N ASP A 386 1.86 7.27 -7.12
CA ASP A 386 0.63 7.13 -7.90
C ASP A 386 0.06 8.51 -8.30
N MET A 387 0.12 9.49 -7.38
CA MET A 387 -0.25 10.87 -7.67
C MET A 387 0.67 11.53 -8.70
N LEU A 388 1.98 11.36 -8.57
CA LEU A 388 2.96 11.91 -9.53
C LEU A 388 2.79 11.27 -10.92
N ASN A 389 2.53 9.98 -10.99
CA ASN A 389 2.25 9.28 -12.24
C ASN A 389 0.95 9.80 -12.90
N ALA A 390 -0.10 10.06 -12.11
CA ALA A 390 -1.33 10.67 -12.61
C ALA A 390 -1.09 12.08 -13.14
N ILE A 391 -0.35 12.91 -12.40
CA ILE A 391 0.05 14.27 -12.82
C ILE A 391 0.84 14.24 -14.14
N ALA A 392 1.75 13.28 -14.29
CA ALA A 392 2.55 13.14 -15.51
C ALA A 392 1.69 12.79 -16.73
N LYS A 393 0.62 12.00 -16.55
CA LYS A 393 -0.29 11.57 -17.62
C LYS A 393 -1.27 12.65 -18.06
N VAL A 394 -1.60 13.61 -17.22
CA VAL A 394 -2.51 14.71 -17.60
C VAL A 394 -1.73 15.85 -18.26
N ASN A 395 -1.94 16.03 -19.57
CA ASN A 395 -1.29 17.09 -20.36
C ASN A 395 -2.04 18.43 -20.20
N ALA A 396 -1.87 19.07 -19.04
CA ALA A 396 -2.48 20.35 -18.69
C ALA A 396 -1.47 21.27 -17.97
N LYS A 397 -1.71 22.59 -18.02
CA LYS A 397 -0.89 23.59 -17.34
C LYS A 397 -1.22 23.66 -15.85
N THR A 398 -2.51 23.67 -15.52
CA THR A 398 -3.04 23.64 -14.16
C THR A 398 -3.80 22.34 -13.96
N ILE A 399 -3.51 21.61 -12.88
CA ILE A 399 -4.18 20.34 -12.56
C ILE A 399 -4.82 20.43 -11.18
N TYR A 400 -6.14 20.21 -11.13
CA TYR A 400 -6.89 20.08 -9.88
C TYR A 400 -6.89 18.61 -9.46
N ILE A 401 -6.58 18.35 -8.18
CA ILE A 401 -6.58 17.01 -7.59
C ILE A 401 -7.64 16.93 -6.50
N PHE A 402 -8.55 15.96 -6.61
CA PHE A 402 -9.60 15.64 -5.64
C PHE A 402 -9.27 14.32 -4.94
N PRO A 403 -8.70 14.37 -3.73
CA PRO A 403 -8.29 13.16 -3.00
C PRO A 403 -9.46 12.30 -2.52
N ASN A 404 -10.61 12.90 -2.22
CA ASN A 404 -11.87 12.27 -1.79
C ASN A 404 -11.72 11.34 -0.56
N ASN A 405 -10.64 11.48 0.15
CA ASN A 405 -10.36 10.77 1.40
C ASN A 405 -9.35 11.59 2.23
N LYS A 406 -9.66 11.79 3.51
CA LYS A 406 -8.79 12.55 4.44
C LYS A 406 -7.37 11.98 4.55
N ASN A 407 -7.20 10.66 4.35
CA ASN A 407 -5.91 9.97 4.44
C ASN A 407 -5.05 10.18 3.20
N ILE A 408 -5.62 10.68 2.10
CA ILE A 408 -4.94 10.87 0.81
C ILE A 408 -4.51 12.33 0.61
N VAL A 409 -5.18 13.29 1.25
CA VAL A 409 -4.89 14.73 1.10
C VAL A 409 -3.41 15.05 1.32
N LEU A 410 -2.78 14.37 2.28
CA LEU A 410 -1.37 14.61 2.60
C LEU A 410 -0.44 14.12 1.48
N ALA A 411 -0.72 12.95 0.90
CA ALA A 411 0.03 12.40 -0.24
C ALA A 411 -0.15 13.27 -1.49
N ALA A 412 -1.36 13.79 -1.74
CA ALA A 412 -1.63 14.71 -2.84
C ALA A 412 -0.87 16.04 -2.68
N ASN A 413 -0.83 16.62 -1.48
CA ASN A 413 -0.03 17.81 -1.19
C ASN A 413 1.46 17.56 -1.38
N GLN A 414 1.95 16.39 -1.00
CA GLN A 414 3.32 16.01 -1.19
C GLN A 414 3.70 15.85 -2.67
N ALA A 415 2.81 15.29 -3.48
CA ALA A 415 2.99 15.23 -4.94
C ALA A 415 3.00 16.62 -5.56
N ARG A 416 2.11 17.54 -5.11
CA ARG A 416 2.15 18.96 -5.52
C ARG A 416 3.51 19.57 -5.26
N ASP A 417 4.05 19.40 -4.05
CA ASP A 417 5.31 20.02 -3.64
C ASP A 417 6.54 19.44 -4.37
N LEU A 418 6.39 18.29 -5.03
CA LEU A 418 7.41 17.63 -5.85
C LEU A 418 7.27 17.93 -7.35
N THR A 419 6.18 18.55 -7.78
CA THR A 419 5.93 18.91 -9.18
C THR A 419 6.38 20.33 -9.42
N GLU A 420 7.30 20.56 -10.39
CA GLU A 420 7.88 21.87 -10.69
C GLU A 420 7.41 22.46 -12.02
N ASP A 421 6.92 21.63 -12.94
CA ASP A 421 6.61 21.99 -14.34
C ASP A 421 5.13 22.32 -14.60
N LYS A 422 4.26 22.09 -13.62
CA LYS A 422 2.81 22.32 -13.71
C LYS A 422 2.30 22.99 -12.44
N GLU A 423 1.24 23.77 -12.55
CA GLU A 423 0.50 24.27 -11.39
C GLU A 423 -0.42 23.17 -10.85
N ILE A 424 -0.17 22.71 -9.63
CA ILE A 424 -0.99 21.67 -8.98
C ILE A 424 -1.83 22.31 -7.88
N VAL A 425 -3.14 22.16 -7.98
CA VAL A 425 -4.15 22.66 -7.04
C VAL A 425 -4.81 21.46 -6.35
N VAL A 426 -4.49 21.22 -5.08
CA VAL A 426 -5.14 20.18 -4.29
C VAL A 426 -6.39 20.74 -3.62
N VAL A 427 -7.56 20.26 -4.01
CA VAL A 427 -8.84 20.55 -3.35
C VAL A 427 -9.00 19.51 -2.24
N PRO A 428 -9.01 19.88 -0.95
CA PRO A 428 -8.88 18.93 0.16
C PRO A 428 -10.19 18.20 0.46
N THR A 429 -10.79 17.58 -0.56
CA THR A 429 -12.00 16.77 -0.45
C THR A 429 -11.72 15.52 0.39
N LYS A 430 -12.62 15.22 1.33
CA LYS A 430 -12.48 14.11 2.29
C LYS A 430 -13.38 12.93 1.95
N THR A 431 -14.38 13.17 1.09
CA THR A 431 -15.38 12.19 0.67
C THR A 431 -15.63 12.32 -0.83
N ILE A 432 -16.14 11.27 -1.46
CA ILE A 432 -16.47 11.28 -2.89
C ILE A 432 -17.55 12.33 -3.20
N PRO A 433 -18.66 12.46 -2.44
CA PRO A 433 -19.61 13.55 -2.67
C PRO A 433 -18.96 14.94 -2.67
N GLN A 434 -18.07 15.24 -1.70
CA GLN A 434 -17.34 16.51 -1.72
C GLN A 434 -16.54 16.71 -3.02
N GLY A 435 -15.98 15.64 -3.58
CA GLY A 435 -15.27 15.69 -4.87
C GLY A 435 -16.21 16.00 -6.04
N ILE A 436 -17.40 15.42 -6.03
CA ILE A 436 -18.43 15.65 -7.05
C ILE A 436 -18.90 17.11 -6.99
N THR A 437 -19.28 17.60 -5.82
CA THR A 437 -19.73 19.00 -5.62
C THR A 437 -18.63 19.99 -5.96
N ALA A 438 -17.38 19.71 -5.60
CA ALA A 438 -16.25 20.55 -5.99
C ALA A 438 -16.08 20.63 -7.52
N MET A 439 -16.20 19.50 -8.23
CA MET A 439 -16.14 19.46 -9.69
C MET A 439 -17.27 20.28 -10.35
N ILE A 440 -18.50 20.14 -9.85
CA ILE A 440 -19.67 20.88 -10.35
C ILE A 440 -19.49 22.40 -10.13
N SER A 441 -18.80 22.80 -9.06
CA SER A 441 -18.55 24.21 -8.72
C SER A 441 -17.44 24.85 -9.53
N TYR A 442 -16.75 24.12 -10.41
CA TYR A 442 -15.72 24.65 -11.27
C TYR A 442 -16.30 25.56 -12.38
N VAL A 443 -15.73 26.74 -12.53
CA VAL A 443 -16.13 27.72 -13.56
C VAL A 443 -14.94 28.02 -14.47
N PRO A 444 -14.97 27.62 -15.76
CA PRO A 444 -13.85 27.78 -16.68
C PRO A 444 -13.32 29.20 -16.86
N GLU A 445 -14.18 30.20 -16.70
CA GLU A 445 -13.88 31.64 -16.87
C GLU A 445 -13.14 32.23 -15.66
N LYS A 446 -13.11 31.54 -14.50
CA LYS A 446 -12.44 31.99 -13.29
C LYS A 446 -10.99 31.51 -13.27
N ASN A 447 -10.11 32.24 -12.57
CA ASN A 447 -8.74 31.79 -12.32
C ASN A 447 -8.67 30.73 -11.23
N SER A 448 -7.49 30.12 -11.03
CA SER A 448 -7.28 29.03 -10.05
C SER A 448 -7.65 29.45 -8.62
N ALA A 449 -7.35 30.69 -8.22
CA ALA A 449 -7.64 31.18 -6.86
C ALA A 449 -9.16 31.34 -6.62
N GLU A 450 -9.88 31.87 -7.61
CA GLU A 450 -11.32 32.02 -7.55
C GLU A 450 -12.07 30.69 -7.60
N ASN A 451 -11.55 29.70 -8.37
CA ASN A 451 -12.11 28.37 -8.44
C ASN A 451 -11.87 27.57 -7.15
N ILE A 452 -10.66 27.64 -6.58
CA ILE A 452 -10.41 26.94 -5.30
C ILE A 452 -11.27 27.51 -4.17
N GLU A 453 -11.47 28.83 -4.13
CA GLU A 453 -12.35 29.46 -3.15
C GLU A 453 -13.80 28.98 -3.31
N ALA A 454 -14.33 28.96 -4.53
CA ALA A 454 -15.68 28.49 -4.81
C ALA A 454 -15.85 27.00 -4.45
N MET A 455 -14.87 26.14 -4.81
CA MET A 455 -14.88 24.73 -4.46
C MET A 455 -14.81 24.51 -2.94
N LEU A 456 -13.97 25.26 -2.23
CA LEU A 456 -13.86 25.17 -0.78
C LEU A 456 -15.17 25.58 -0.08
N GLN A 457 -15.82 26.63 -0.55
CA GLN A 457 -17.12 27.04 -0.04
C GLN A 457 -18.18 25.96 -0.30
N ALA A 458 -18.23 25.40 -1.50
CA ALA A 458 -19.20 24.38 -1.86
C ALA A 458 -19.06 23.11 -1.01
N ILE A 459 -17.84 22.60 -0.81
CA ILE A 459 -17.62 21.37 -0.03
C ILE A 459 -17.88 21.53 1.48
N GLU A 460 -17.91 22.77 2.02
CA GLU A 460 -18.27 23.02 3.42
C GLU A 460 -19.73 22.69 3.72
N HIS A 461 -20.61 22.79 2.73
CA HIS A 461 -22.04 22.48 2.87
C HIS A 461 -22.36 20.99 2.68
N VAL A 462 -21.45 20.21 2.11
CA VAL A 462 -21.64 18.78 1.87
C VAL A 462 -21.41 17.99 3.15
N LYS A 463 -22.48 17.47 3.73
CA LYS A 463 -22.44 16.51 4.84
C LYS A 463 -22.46 15.09 4.28
N THR A 464 -21.56 14.22 4.72
CA THR A 464 -21.47 12.87 4.21
C THR A 464 -21.68 11.83 5.30
N GLY A 465 -22.60 10.89 5.06
CA GLY A 465 -22.85 9.70 5.87
C GLY A 465 -22.41 8.43 5.12
N GLN A 466 -21.72 7.52 5.80
CA GLN A 466 -21.25 6.26 5.24
C GLN A 466 -21.80 5.10 6.07
N ILE A 467 -22.53 4.18 5.45
CA ILE A 467 -23.14 3.04 6.13
C ILE A 467 -22.30 1.80 5.90
N THR A 468 -21.81 1.22 6.99
CA THR A 468 -20.97 0.01 6.97
C THR A 468 -21.25 -0.86 8.21
N TYR A 469 -20.47 -1.91 8.40
CA TYR A 469 -20.60 -2.82 9.55
C TYR A 469 -19.36 -2.78 10.45
N ALA A 470 -19.57 -3.07 11.73
CA ALA A 470 -18.50 -3.19 12.71
C ALA A 470 -17.78 -4.53 12.56
N VAL A 471 -16.45 -4.49 12.44
CA VAL A 471 -15.59 -5.70 12.32
C VAL A 471 -15.17 -6.27 13.68
N ARG A 472 -15.48 -5.59 14.78
CA ARG A 472 -15.18 -6.00 16.15
C ARG A 472 -16.00 -5.21 17.17
N ASP A 473 -16.04 -5.70 18.41
CA ASP A 473 -16.62 -4.96 19.53
C ASP A 473 -15.73 -3.73 19.84
N THR A 474 -16.38 -2.58 20.01
CA THR A 474 -15.70 -1.33 20.35
C THR A 474 -16.67 -0.36 21.06
N ARG A 475 -16.13 0.71 21.63
CA ARG A 475 -16.93 1.81 22.18
C ARG A 475 -16.37 3.12 21.65
N ILE A 476 -17.19 3.89 20.97
CA ILE A 476 -16.81 5.17 20.37
C ILE A 476 -17.93 6.19 20.66
N ASP A 477 -17.57 7.39 21.10
CA ASP A 477 -18.50 8.49 21.40
C ASP A 477 -19.66 8.06 22.32
N ASP A 478 -19.36 7.31 23.40
CA ASP A 478 -20.31 6.72 24.35
C ASP A 478 -21.30 5.69 23.77
N LYS A 479 -21.16 5.29 22.49
CA LYS A 479 -21.94 4.23 21.86
C LYS A 479 -21.21 2.89 21.98
N GLU A 480 -21.89 1.87 22.51
CA GLU A 480 -21.41 0.48 22.49
C GLU A 480 -21.72 -0.11 21.10
N ILE A 481 -20.70 -0.66 20.46
CA ILE A 481 -20.77 -1.22 19.11
C ILE A 481 -20.28 -2.66 19.19
N HIS A 482 -21.09 -3.60 18.72
CA HIS A 482 -20.72 -5.01 18.68
C HIS A 482 -20.37 -5.44 17.27
N GLU A 483 -19.53 -6.47 17.17
CA GLU A 483 -19.18 -7.07 15.88
C GLU A 483 -20.46 -7.42 15.07
N GLY A 484 -20.51 -6.96 13.82
CA GLY A 484 -21.65 -7.12 12.94
C GLY A 484 -22.76 -6.08 13.11
N ASP A 485 -22.62 -5.10 14.01
CA ASP A 485 -23.55 -3.96 14.07
C ASP A 485 -23.38 -3.09 12.82
N MET A 486 -24.47 -2.52 12.33
CA MET A 486 -24.45 -1.50 11.31
C MET A 486 -24.10 -0.15 11.92
N MET A 487 -23.26 0.62 11.24
CA MET A 487 -22.79 1.94 11.68
C MET A 487 -23.04 2.97 10.59
N GLY A 488 -23.59 4.09 10.96
CA GLY A 488 -23.64 5.31 10.16
C GLY A 488 -22.53 6.26 10.60
N ILE A 489 -21.54 6.48 9.74
CA ILE A 489 -20.34 7.27 10.03
C ILE A 489 -20.46 8.60 9.32
N GLY A 490 -20.47 9.68 10.07
CA GLY A 490 -20.48 11.04 9.54
C GLY A 490 -19.10 11.69 9.53
N ASP A 491 -19.06 12.96 9.15
CA ASP A 491 -17.81 13.72 9.03
C ASP A 491 -17.03 13.85 10.35
N HIS A 492 -17.72 13.81 11.48
CA HIS A 492 -17.17 14.07 12.81
C HIS A 492 -17.25 12.89 13.79
N GLY A 493 -17.84 11.77 13.39
CA GLY A 493 -17.97 10.61 14.25
C GLY A 493 -19.12 9.68 13.85
N ILE A 494 -19.52 8.80 14.77
CA ILE A 494 -20.59 7.84 14.53
C ILE A 494 -21.95 8.49 14.82
N LEU A 495 -22.75 8.61 13.77
CA LEU A 495 -24.10 9.18 13.85
C LEU A 495 -25.12 8.16 14.37
N ALA A 496 -25.14 6.94 13.82
CA ALA A 496 -26.08 5.91 14.16
C ALA A 496 -25.41 4.54 14.33
N VAL A 497 -25.97 3.69 15.21
CA VAL A 497 -25.56 2.29 15.41
C VAL A 497 -26.79 1.44 15.61
N GLY A 498 -26.90 0.30 14.91
CA GLY A 498 -28.04 -0.58 15.02
C GLY A 498 -27.80 -1.95 14.37
N LYS A 499 -28.83 -2.79 14.33
CA LYS A 499 -28.76 -4.09 13.69
C LYS A 499 -29.30 -4.08 12.27
N ASP A 500 -30.19 -3.14 11.97
CA ASP A 500 -30.85 -3.01 10.69
C ASP A 500 -30.22 -1.89 9.86
N ARG A 501 -29.79 -2.23 8.64
CA ARG A 501 -29.07 -1.35 7.73
C ARG A 501 -29.93 -0.17 7.28
N MET A 502 -31.20 -0.40 6.99
CA MET A 502 -32.16 0.60 6.54
C MET A 502 -32.45 1.63 7.65
N GLU A 503 -32.67 1.16 8.87
CA GLU A 503 -32.91 2.06 10.01
C GLU A 503 -31.67 2.89 10.36
N VAL A 504 -30.49 2.29 10.30
CA VAL A 504 -29.21 3.02 10.53
C VAL A 504 -28.98 4.08 9.43
N ALA A 505 -29.32 3.78 8.17
CA ALA A 505 -29.23 4.74 7.08
C ALA A 505 -30.17 5.94 7.30
N LYS A 506 -31.44 5.68 7.65
CA LYS A 506 -32.43 6.73 7.96
C LYS A 506 -32.01 7.58 9.15
N GLU A 507 -31.56 6.96 10.24
CA GLU A 507 -31.09 7.67 11.43
C GLU A 507 -29.87 8.54 11.12
N THR A 508 -28.95 8.03 10.27
CA THR A 508 -27.77 8.77 9.81
C THR A 508 -28.18 10.01 9.05
N VAL A 509 -29.10 9.91 8.09
CA VAL A 509 -29.63 11.04 7.34
C VAL A 509 -30.33 12.05 8.27
N ALA A 510 -31.12 11.56 9.23
CA ALA A 510 -31.80 12.43 10.20
C ALA A 510 -30.85 13.27 11.07
N GLN A 511 -29.58 12.83 11.24
CA GLN A 511 -28.55 13.59 11.94
C GLN A 511 -27.80 14.58 11.03
N MET A 512 -27.97 14.47 9.70
CA MET A 512 -27.30 15.31 8.72
C MET A 512 -28.20 16.40 8.15
N VAL A 513 -29.50 16.12 7.97
CA VAL A 513 -30.48 17.06 7.41
C VAL A 513 -30.75 18.21 8.39
N ASP A 514 -30.79 19.41 7.87
CA ASP A 514 -31.21 20.65 8.56
C ASP A 514 -32.11 21.52 7.67
N ASP A 515 -32.45 22.72 8.15
CA ASP A 515 -33.37 23.64 7.47
C ASP A 515 -32.79 24.21 6.15
N GLU A 516 -31.50 24.04 5.87
CA GLU A 516 -30.79 24.51 4.67
C GLU A 516 -30.55 23.39 3.65
N SER A 517 -30.93 22.15 3.98
CA SER A 517 -30.71 20.99 3.12
C SER A 517 -31.73 20.92 1.97
N GLU A 518 -31.24 20.86 0.73
CA GLU A 518 -32.03 20.83 -0.49
C GLU A 518 -31.91 19.48 -1.26
N VAL A 519 -30.76 18.78 -1.16
CA VAL A 519 -30.50 17.56 -1.93
C VAL A 519 -29.98 16.46 -1.02
N ILE A 520 -30.49 15.24 -1.21
CA ILE A 520 -30.01 14.00 -0.60
C ILE A 520 -29.58 13.07 -1.72
N SER A 521 -28.28 12.85 -1.90
CA SER A 521 -27.77 11.91 -2.90
C SER A 521 -27.35 10.60 -2.24
N ILE A 522 -27.89 9.49 -2.71
CA ILE A 522 -27.63 8.14 -2.24
C ILE A 522 -26.79 7.41 -3.28
N TYR A 523 -25.63 6.88 -2.85
CA TYR A 523 -24.78 6.04 -3.67
C TYR A 523 -24.71 4.64 -3.04
N TYR A 524 -25.36 3.63 -3.67
CA TYR A 524 -25.35 2.27 -3.14
C TYR A 524 -24.14 1.48 -3.59
N GLY A 525 -23.63 0.64 -2.67
CA GLY A 525 -22.41 -0.13 -2.85
C GLY A 525 -22.62 -1.45 -3.60
N ALA A 526 -21.51 -2.13 -3.87
CA ALA A 526 -21.50 -3.42 -4.58
C ALA A 526 -22.29 -4.54 -3.87
N ASP A 527 -22.41 -4.48 -2.54
CA ASP A 527 -23.10 -5.45 -1.69
C ASP A 527 -24.52 -5.02 -1.33
N THR A 528 -25.14 -4.14 -2.14
CA THR A 528 -26.50 -3.64 -1.96
C THR A 528 -27.33 -3.88 -3.22
N GLU A 529 -28.47 -4.50 -3.08
CA GLU A 529 -29.42 -4.70 -4.18
C GLU A 529 -30.13 -3.38 -4.53
N GLU A 530 -30.31 -3.10 -5.82
CA GLU A 530 -30.96 -1.87 -6.30
C GLU A 530 -32.36 -1.65 -5.68
N ALA A 531 -33.16 -2.72 -5.57
CA ALA A 531 -34.50 -2.65 -4.98
C ALA A 531 -34.48 -2.19 -3.51
N GLU A 532 -33.45 -2.56 -2.73
CA GLU A 532 -33.30 -2.10 -1.36
C GLU A 532 -32.88 -0.62 -1.31
N ALA A 533 -32.06 -0.19 -2.26
CA ALA A 533 -31.67 1.21 -2.38
C ALA A 533 -32.84 2.10 -2.83
N GLU A 534 -33.73 1.61 -3.71
CA GLU A 534 -34.98 2.27 -4.09
C GLU A 534 -35.95 2.40 -2.91
N GLU A 535 -36.03 1.37 -2.03
CA GLU A 535 -36.83 1.44 -0.81
C GLU A 535 -36.31 2.54 0.15
N LEU A 536 -34.98 2.66 0.30
CA LEU A 536 -34.37 3.73 1.10
C LEU A 536 -34.67 5.11 0.49
N ALA A 537 -34.50 5.27 -0.82
CA ALA A 537 -34.76 6.54 -1.50
C ALA A 537 -36.21 6.97 -1.30
N THR A 538 -37.19 6.07 -1.53
CA THR A 538 -38.61 6.33 -1.32
C THR A 538 -38.91 6.73 0.13
N ALA A 539 -38.30 6.04 1.11
CA ALA A 539 -38.51 6.37 2.51
C ALA A 539 -37.93 7.75 2.90
N LEU A 540 -36.83 8.18 2.25
CA LEU A 540 -36.24 9.51 2.47
C LEU A 540 -37.04 10.60 1.75
N GLU A 541 -37.57 10.36 0.55
CA GLU A 541 -38.51 11.28 -0.14
C GLU A 541 -39.77 11.54 0.71
N GLU A 542 -40.32 10.49 1.35
CA GLU A 542 -41.48 10.63 2.24
C GLU A 542 -41.14 11.41 3.52
N ALA A 543 -39.93 11.20 4.07
CA ALA A 543 -39.50 11.83 5.31
C ALA A 543 -39.05 13.30 5.12
N TYR A 544 -38.50 13.64 3.96
CA TYR A 544 -37.92 14.95 3.63
C TYR A 544 -38.50 15.49 2.31
N PRO A 545 -39.78 15.86 2.27
CA PRO A 545 -40.47 16.29 1.03
C PRO A 545 -39.95 17.60 0.46
N ASP A 546 -39.13 18.34 1.19
CA ASP A 546 -38.53 19.60 0.75
C ASP A 546 -37.11 19.37 0.14
N CYS A 547 -36.59 18.11 0.18
CA CYS A 547 -35.33 17.73 -0.41
C CYS A 547 -35.56 16.90 -1.68
N ASP A 548 -34.77 17.16 -2.71
CA ASP A 548 -34.66 16.26 -3.88
C ASP A 548 -33.80 15.05 -3.52
N VAL A 549 -34.31 13.82 -3.70
CA VAL A 549 -33.59 12.58 -3.40
C VAL A 549 -33.10 11.96 -4.69
N GLU A 550 -31.78 11.79 -4.81
CA GLU A 550 -31.13 11.17 -5.96
C GLU A 550 -30.56 9.79 -5.60
N LEU A 551 -30.82 8.79 -6.44
CA LEU A 551 -30.29 7.43 -6.28
C LEU A 551 -29.30 7.11 -7.39
N ASN A 552 -28.08 6.73 -7.00
CA ASN A 552 -26.98 6.42 -7.91
C ASN A 552 -26.34 5.07 -7.57
N ALA A 553 -26.03 4.27 -8.60
CA ALA A 553 -25.26 3.05 -8.45
C ALA A 553 -23.79 3.40 -8.25
N GLY A 554 -23.31 3.46 -7.03
CA GLY A 554 -21.91 3.79 -6.74
C GLY A 554 -20.95 2.62 -6.98
N GLY A 555 -21.39 1.39 -6.60
CA GLY A 555 -20.60 0.15 -6.74
C GLY A 555 -19.34 0.11 -5.88
N GLN A 556 -19.25 0.96 -4.85
CA GLN A 556 -18.14 0.99 -3.90
C GLN A 556 -18.16 -0.25 -2.99
N PRO A 557 -16.98 -0.80 -2.64
CA PRO A 557 -16.87 -1.88 -1.66
C PRO A 557 -17.02 -1.35 -0.23
N ILE A 558 -17.29 -2.21 0.74
CA ILE A 558 -17.30 -1.98 2.20
C ILE A 558 -18.50 -1.15 2.66
N TYR A 559 -18.81 -0.04 1.97
CA TYR A 559 -19.93 0.80 2.33
C TYR A 559 -21.18 0.40 1.54
N TYR A 560 -22.22 0.01 2.26
CA TYR A 560 -23.52 -0.29 1.67
C TYR A 560 -24.14 0.95 1.04
N TYR A 561 -24.00 2.09 1.73
CA TYR A 561 -24.41 3.38 1.22
C TYR A 561 -23.36 4.44 1.54
N VAL A 562 -23.15 5.33 0.60
CA VAL A 562 -22.56 6.65 0.82
C VAL A 562 -23.67 7.65 0.54
N ILE A 563 -23.98 8.53 1.48
CA ILE A 563 -25.09 9.47 1.37
C ILE A 563 -24.55 10.87 1.60
N SER A 564 -24.84 11.80 0.70
CA SER A 564 -24.60 13.24 0.94
C SER A 564 -25.92 13.97 1.21
N VAL A 565 -25.79 15.02 2.01
CA VAL A 565 -26.84 15.99 2.27
C VAL A 565 -26.25 17.37 2.02
N GLU A 566 -26.87 18.11 1.12
CA GLU A 566 -26.42 19.42 0.63
C GLU A 566 -27.54 20.46 0.70
#